data_857fc11d25449e52652c9e5592b9c7c8
#
_entry.id   857fc11d25449e52652c9e5592b9c7c8
#
_cell.length_a   1.000
_cell.length_b   1.000
_cell.length_c   1.000
_cell.angle_alpha   90.00
_cell.angle_beta   90.00
_cell.angle_gamma   90.00
#
_symmetry.space_group_name_H-M   'P 1'
#
loop_
_entity.id
_entity.type
_entity.pdbx_description
1 polymer ?
#
loop_
_entity_poly.entity_id
_entity_poly.type
_entity_poly.pdbx_seq_one_letter_code
_entity_poly.pdbx_strand_id
1 'polypeptide(L)'
;MNNRFSVKDYYCVYNDFDTSKRSKELYNLYLPLLGNDAISLYTFFGSKMLSDKNLSKSYLHYDILDNLGLSDNKFLIARKKLEALGLIQSLYFDNNGIGQFIYKIKEALSFEEFFNTPVLAKLLENTLGSSNYSELVNYYSLDKVSFKSFEDISAKFSDVFRLENLNDFSFDYIASKSVNGPNFDEYF
;
A
#
# COMPACT_ATOMS: atom_id res chain seq x y z
N MET A 1 20.49 13.28 13.59
CA MET A 1 19.36 12.39 13.89
C MET A 1 19.91 11.00 14.13
N ASN A 2 19.78 10.46 15.35
CA ASN A 2 20.25 9.11 15.65
C ASN A 2 19.40 8.10 14.87
N ASN A 3 20.06 7.38 13.97
CA ASN A 3 19.44 6.30 13.20
C ASN A 3 19.34 5.07 14.11
N ARG A 4 18.44 5.15 15.12
CA ARG A 4 18.17 4.02 16.03
C ARG A 4 17.38 2.98 15.23
N PHE A 5 18.06 1.97 14.75
CA PHE A 5 17.46 0.86 14.03
C PHE A 5 18.47 -0.30 13.96
N SER A 6 18.00 -1.48 14.27
CA SER A 6 18.68 -2.75 14.04
C SER A 6 17.68 -3.77 13.50
N VAL A 7 18.11 -4.64 12.61
CA VAL A 7 17.29 -5.77 12.13
C VAL A 7 16.85 -6.71 13.24
N LYS A 8 17.54 -6.68 14.39
CA LYS A 8 17.24 -7.47 15.60
C LYS A 8 16.26 -6.76 16.54
N ASP A 9 15.94 -5.50 16.29
CA ASP A 9 14.94 -4.79 17.07
C ASP A 9 13.55 -5.33 16.77
N TYR A 10 12.68 -5.29 17.77
CA TYR A 10 11.29 -5.70 17.64
C TYR A 10 10.40 -4.55 17.22
N TYR A 11 9.30 -4.87 16.55
CA TYR A 11 8.26 -3.89 16.26
C TYR A 11 6.86 -4.47 16.45
N CYS A 12 5.92 -3.58 16.77
CA CYS A 12 4.48 -3.79 16.66
C CYS A 12 3.90 -2.73 15.74
N VAL A 13 2.75 -3.03 15.16
CA VAL A 13 1.97 -2.06 14.38
C VAL A 13 0.70 -1.71 15.15
N TYR A 14 0.41 -0.41 15.24
CA TYR A 14 -0.86 0.09 15.76
C TYR A 14 -1.68 0.68 14.62
N ASN A 15 -2.94 0.30 14.54
CA ASN A 15 -3.91 0.81 13.57
C ASN A 15 -5.33 0.77 14.16
N ASP A 16 -6.10 1.82 13.95
CA ASP A 16 -7.47 1.99 14.43
C ASP A 16 -8.48 2.30 13.31
N PHE A 17 -8.10 2.08 12.05
CA PHE A 17 -8.93 2.29 10.86
C PHE A 17 -8.73 1.17 9.82
N ASP A 18 -9.62 1.12 8.84
CA ASP A 18 -9.52 0.18 7.72
C ASP A 18 -8.62 0.75 6.62
N THR A 19 -7.41 0.18 6.50
CA THR A 19 -6.40 0.62 5.52
C THR A 19 -6.83 0.46 4.06
N SER A 20 -7.87 -0.32 3.76
CA SER A 20 -8.35 -0.53 2.40
C SER A 20 -9.18 0.64 1.86
N LYS A 21 -9.82 1.42 2.75
CA LYS A 21 -10.76 2.49 2.37
C LYS A 21 -10.14 3.61 1.54
N ARG A 22 -8.84 3.86 1.68
CA ARG A 22 -8.12 4.95 1.00
C ARG A 22 -7.08 4.46 0.01
N SER A 23 -7.30 3.26 -0.56
CA SER A 23 -6.35 2.68 -1.52
C SER A 23 -6.17 3.53 -2.77
N LYS A 24 -7.25 4.14 -3.28
CA LYS A 24 -7.19 5.02 -4.46
C LYS A 24 -6.33 6.26 -4.20
N GLU A 25 -6.55 6.92 -3.08
CA GLU A 25 -5.78 8.08 -2.65
C GLU A 25 -4.31 7.69 -2.45
N LEU A 26 -4.06 6.56 -1.79
CA LEU A 26 -2.72 6.07 -1.54
C LEU A 26 -1.93 5.88 -2.85
N TYR A 27 -2.53 5.24 -3.86
CA TYR A 27 -1.86 4.99 -5.13
C TYR A 27 -1.78 6.23 -6.03
N ASN A 28 -2.81 7.08 -6.07
CA ASN A 28 -2.83 8.21 -7.00
C ASN A 28 -2.16 9.47 -6.47
N LEU A 29 -2.18 9.69 -5.15
CA LEU A 29 -1.62 10.90 -4.54
C LEU A 29 -0.26 10.64 -3.90
N TYR A 30 -0.12 9.51 -3.20
CA TYR A 30 1.07 9.26 -2.39
C TYR A 30 2.15 8.45 -3.10
N LEU A 31 1.79 7.47 -3.95
CA LEU A 31 2.77 6.67 -4.69
C LEU A 31 3.75 7.52 -5.53
N PRO A 32 3.31 8.56 -6.28
CA PRO A 32 4.24 9.41 -7.02
C PRO A 32 5.28 10.11 -6.13
N LEU A 33 4.90 10.42 -4.90
CA LEU A 33 5.76 11.11 -3.93
C LEU A 33 6.67 10.15 -3.18
N LEU A 34 6.15 9.01 -2.79
CA LEU A 34 6.78 8.06 -1.89
C LEU A 34 7.64 7.01 -2.62
N GLY A 35 7.15 6.53 -3.77
CA GLY A 35 7.69 5.40 -4.49
C GLY A 35 7.23 4.04 -3.93
N ASN A 36 7.52 2.98 -4.68
CA ASN A 36 7.02 1.62 -4.41
C ASN A 36 7.45 1.07 -3.04
N ASP A 37 8.71 1.25 -2.64
CA ASP A 37 9.23 0.70 -1.39
C ASP A 37 8.46 1.22 -0.17
N ALA A 38 8.10 2.52 -0.17
CA ALA A 38 7.36 3.12 0.93
C ALA A 38 5.88 2.69 0.92
N ILE A 39 5.24 2.62 -0.24
CA ILE A 39 3.85 2.13 -0.34
C ILE A 39 3.77 0.65 0.07
N SER A 40 4.72 -0.18 -0.37
CA SER A 40 4.80 -1.59 0.05
C SER A 40 4.98 -1.72 1.56
N LEU A 41 5.81 -0.88 2.17
CA LEU A 41 6.00 -0.86 3.62
C LEU A 41 4.71 -0.47 4.36
N TYR A 42 3.99 0.56 3.88
CA TYR A 42 2.73 0.99 4.48
C TYR A 42 1.66 -0.11 4.42
N THR A 43 1.48 -0.73 3.25
CA THR A 43 0.51 -1.82 3.07
C THR A 43 0.90 -3.08 3.84
N PHE A 44 2.20 -3.38 3.92
CA PHE A 44 2.72 -4.47 4.75
C PHE A 44 2.41 -4.28 6.23
N PHE A 45 2.57 -3.07 6.76
CA PHE A 45 2.16 -2.76 8.13
C PHE A 45 0.65 -2.98 8.33
N GLY A 46 -0.18 -2.53 7.38
CA GLY A 46 -1.62 -2.78 7.42
C GLY A 46 -1.97 -4.26 7.47
N SER A 47 -1.24 -5.11 6.74
CA SER A 47 -1.46 -6.56 6.72
C SER A 47 -1.11 -7.29 8.03
N LYS A 48 -0.35 -6.65 8.94
CA LYS A 48 -0.01 -7.24 10.25
C LYS A 48 -1.12 -7.12 11.28
N MET A 49 -2.20 -6.40 10.96
CA MET A 49 -3.33 -6.21 11.86
C MET A 49 -4.25 -7.43 11.84
N LEU A 50 -4.69 -7.82 13.03
CA LEU A 50 -5.78 -8.79 13.22
C LEU A 50 -7.08 -8.00 13.37
N SER A 51 -8.17 -8.53 12.82
CA SER A 51 -9.48 -7.86 12.75
C SER A 51 -10.03 -7.31 14.08
N ASP A 52 -9.59 -7.87 15.20
CA ASP A 52 -10.18 -7.59 16.52
C ASP A 52 -9.28 -6.78 17.47
N LYS A 53 -8.10 -6.35 16.99
CA LYS A 53 -7.11 -5.66 17.83
C LYS A 53 -6.49 -4.49 17.10
N ASN A 54 -6.33 -3.38 17.81
CA ASN A 54 -5.66 -2.19 17.28
C ASN A 54 -4.12 -2.29 17.35
N LEU A 55 -3.57 -3.32 18.00
CA LEU A 55 -2.13 -3.55 18.13
C LEU A 55 -1.78 -4.97 17.68
N SER A 56 -0.82 -5.08 16.76
CA SER A 56 -0.32 -6.37 16.29
C SER A 56 0.49 -7.10 17.38
N LYS A 57 0.78 -8.39 17.16
CA LYS A 57 1.86 -9.05 17.90
C LYS A 57 3.22 -8.43 17.58
N SER A 58 4.23 -8.75 18.37
CA SER A 58 5.62 -8.33 18.15
C SER A 58 6.30 -9.15 17.06
N TYR A 59 7.04 -8.49 16.18
CA TYR A 59 7.83 -9.07 15.09
C TYR A 59 9.25 -8.53 15.11
N LEU A 60 10.20 -9.21 14.48
CA LEU A 60 11.54 -8.68 14.21
C LEU A 60 11.53 -7.81 12.95
N HIS A 61 12.34 -6.75 12.92
CA HIS A 61 12.49 -5.93 11.70
C HIS A 61 13.03 -6.74 10.52
N TYR A 62 13.78 -7.80 10.80
CA TYR A 62 14.20 -8.75 9.77
C TYR A 62 13.04 -9.24 8.91
N ASP A 63 11.85 -9.46 9.50
CA ASP A 63 10.64 -9.88 8.76
C ASP A 63 10.22 -8.88 7.67
N ILE A 64 10.39 -7.57 7.93
CA ILE A 64 10.07 -6.53 6.94
C ILE A 64 11.02 -6.64 5.76
N LEU A 65 12.33 -6.72 6.05
CA LEU A 65 13.37 -6.76 5.03
C LEU A 65 13.25 -7.99 4.16
N ASP A 66 13.02 -9.14 4.78
CA ASP A 66 12.89 -10.43 4.10
C ASP A 66 11.62 -10.45 3.21
N ASN A 67 10.46 -10.10 3.77
CA ASN A 67 9.19 -10.16 3.03
C ASN A 67 9.10 -9.14 1.88
N LEU A 68 9.72 -7.97 2.03
CA LEU A 68 9.66 -6.91 1.02
C LEU A 68 10.90 -6.85 0.11
N GLY A 69 11.91 -7.68 0.36
CA GLY A 69 13.17 -7.65 -0.37
C GLY A 69 13.93 -6.32 -0.22
N LEU A 70 13.80 -5.67 0.94
CA LEU A 70 14.42 -4.38 1.20
C LEU A 70 15.77 -4.53 1.90
N SER A 71 16.76 -3.74 1.50
CA SER A 71 17.93 -3.50 2.31
C SER A 71 17.61 -2.54 3.48
N ASP A 72 18.44 -2.55 4.53
CA ASP A 72 18.34 -1.64 5.67
C ASP A 72 18.18 -0.18 5.25
N ASN A 73 19.00 0.25 4.28
CA ASN A 73 18.96 1.61 3.78
C ASN A 73 17.64 1.95 3.06
N LYS A 74 17.16 1.04 2.21
CA LYS A 74 15.86 1.19 1.53
C LYS A 74 14.71 1.28 2.52
N PHE A 75 14.70 0.39 3.53
CA PHE A 75 13.72 0.45 4.62
C PHE A 75 13.75 1.80 5.34
N LEU A 76 14.93 2.28 5.74
CA LEU A 76 15.07 3.55 6.43
C LEU A 76 14.60 4.74 5.59
N ILE A 77 14.89 4.74 4.29
CA ILE A 77 14.41 5.77 3.36
C ILE A 77 12.88 5.70 3.23
N ALA A 78 12.32 4.51 3.02
CA ALA A 78 10.89 4.29 2.91
C ALA A 78 10.14 4.74 4.18
N ARG A 79 10.63 4.35 5.36
CA ARG A 79 10.08 4.76 6.64
C ARG A 79 10.08 6.28 6.80
N LYS A 80 11.22 6.95 6.55
CA LYS A 80 11.32 8.42 6.65
C LYS A 80 10.37 9.15 5.71
N LYS A 81 10.17 8.64 4.51
CA LYS A 81 9.22 9.20 3.56
C LYS A 81 7.77 9.10 4.09
N LEU A 82 7.39 7.95 4.64
CA LEU A 82 6.08 7.75 5.25
C LEU A 82 5.87 8.66 6.47
N GLU A 83 6.89 8.81 7.32
CA GLU A 83 6.89 9.73 8.47
C GLU A 83 6.71 11.17 8.01
N ALA A 84 7.45 11.60 6.98
CA ALA A 84 7.42 12.96 6.46
C ALA A 84 6.06 13.36 5.88
N LEU A 85 5.34 12.42 5.23
CA LEU A 85 4.00 12.66 4.70
C LEU A 85 2.89 12.32 5.72
N GLY A 86 3.25 11.98 6.95
CA GLY A 86 2.31 11.76 8.04
C GLY A 86 1.52 10.45 7.97
N LEU A 87 1.93 9.49 7.13
CA LEU A 87 1.27 8.18 7.01
C LEU A 87 1.65 7.19 8.10
N ILE A 88 2.79 7.40 8.76
CA ILE A 88 3.18 6.65 9.95
C ILE A 88 3.77 7.57 11.01
N GLN A 89 3.68 7.12 12.26
CA GLN A 89 4.44 7.66 13.38
C GLN A 89 5.25 6.54 14.00
N SER A 90 6.57 6.72 14.08
CA SER A 90 7.49 5.75 14.68
C SER A 90 7.76 6.12 16.13
N LEU A 91 7.38 5.24 17.05
CA LEU A 91 7.68 5.37 18.48
C LEU A 91 8.76 4.35 18.82
N TYR A 92 9.68 4.73 19.71
CA TYR A 92 10.83 3.89 20.08
C TYR A 92 10.97 3.81 21.60
N PHE A 93 11.25 2.61 22.08
CA PHE A 93 11.60 2.32 23.47
C PHE A 93 12.82 1.40 23.50
N ASP A 94 13.78 1.71 24.35
CA ASP A 94 14.95 0.85 24.61
C ASP A 94 14.67 -0.05 25.79
N ASN A 95 14.72 -1.36 25.57
CA ASN A 95 14.58 -2.36 26.61
C ASN A 95 15.91 -3.09 26.77
N ASN A 96 16.78 -2.56 27.62
CA ASN A 96 18.09 -3.16 27.95
C ASN A 96 18.95 -3.47 26.71
N GLY A 97 19.03 -2.53 25.77
CA GLY A 97 19.84 -2.65 24.54
C GLY A 97 19.14 -3.36 23.39
N ILE A 98 17.89 -3.76 23.57
CA ILE A 98 17.02 -4.26 22.49
C ILE A 98 15.98 -3.19 22.20
N GLY A 99 16.02 -2.64 20.96
CA GLY A 99 15.05 -1.65 20.53
C GLY A 99 13.66 -2.25 20.35
N GLN A 100 12.65 -1.52 20.81
CA GLN A 100 11.25 -1.82 20.54
C GLN A 100 10.60 -0.64 19.85
N PHE A 101 9.95 -0.91 18.71
CA PHE A 101 9.27 0.09 17.92
C PHE A 101 7.76 -0.14 17.93
N ILE A 102 7.00 0.95 17.91
CA ILE A 102 5.58 0.92 17.55
C ILE A 102 5.41 1.81 16.33
N TYR A 103 4.99 1.20 15.22
CA TYR A 103 4.59 1.93 14.02
C TYR A 103 3.09 2.18 14.07
N LYS A 104 2.74 3.42 14.41
CA LYS A 104 1.34 3.84 14.35
C LYS A 104 1.03 4.27 12.92
N ILE A 105 0.19 3.48 12.24
CA ILE A 105 -0.30 3.83 10.89
C ILE A 105 -1.34 4.94 11.02
N LYS A 106 -1.36 5.84 10.05
CA LYS A 106 -2.37 6.89 9.90
C LYS A 106 -3.06 6.75 8.56
N GLU A 107 -4.35 7.06 8.52
CA GLU A 107 -5.12 7.02 7.29
C GLU A 107 -4.59 8.03 6.27
N ALA A 108 -4.55 7.64 4.99
CA ALA A 108 -4.26 8.56 3.91
C ALA A 108 -5.38 9.63 3.82
N LEU A 109 -5.02 10.85 3.52
CA LEU A 109 -5.99 11.92 3.32
C LEU A 109 -6.91 11.59 2.15
N SER A 110 -8.16 12.00 2.25
CA SER A 110 -9.07 12.02 1.10
C SER A 110 -8.54 12.96 0.02
N PHE A 111 -9.09 12.84 -1.20
CA PHE A 111 -8.78 13.78 -2.28
C PHE A 111 -8.94 15.22 -1.84
N GLU A 112 -10.09 15.53 -1.26
CA GLU A 112 -10.43 16.87 -0.82
C GLU A 112 -9.44 17.37 0.24
N GLU A 113 -9.15 16.60 1.27
CA GLU A 113 -8.20 16.98 2.32
C GLU A 113 -6.78 17.16 1.76
N PHE A 114 -6.36 16.29 0.84
CA PHE A 114 -5.03 16.36 0.22
C PHE A 114 -4.86 17.63 -0.59
N PHE A 115 -5.82 17.95 -1.48
CA PHE A 115 -5.76 19.13 -2.32
C PHE A 115 -6.01 20.43 -1.53
N ASN A 116 -6.74 20.37 -0.43
CA ASN A 116 -6.88 21.49 0.51
C ASN A 116 -5.63 21.69 1.39
N THR A 117 -4.61 20.83 1.27
CA THR A 117 -3.31 21.01 1.92
C THR A 117 -2.30 21.54 0.90
N PRO A 118 -2.03 22.89 0.84
CA PRO A 118 -1.29 23.51 -0.26
C PRO A 118 0.11 22.93 -0.47
N VAL A 119 0.79 22.53 0.61
CA VAL A 119 2.14 21.96 0.54
C VAL A 119 2.13 20.60 -0.17
N LEU A 120 1.14 19.75 0.11
CA LEU A 120 1.01 18.43 -0.53
C LEU A 120 0.60 18.56 -1.99
N ALA A 121 -0.39 19.41 -2.27
CA ALA A 121 -0.84 19.70 -3.64
C ALA A 121 0.31 20.21 -4.51
N LYS A 122 1.10 21.18 -3.98
CA LYS A 122 2.25 21.73 -4.71
C LYS A 122 3.38 20.71 -4.88
N LEU A 123 3.64 19.88 -3.88
CA LEU A 123 4.61 18.79 -3.98
C LEU A 123 4.23 17.79 -5.06
N LEU A 124 2.95 17.42 -5.14
CA LEU A 124 2.43 16.51 -6.15
C LEU A 124 2.51 17.13 -7.56
N GLU A 125 2.10 18.40 -7.72
CA GLU A 125 2.24 19.12 -9.00
C GLU A 125 3.68 19.17 -9.48
N ASN A 126 4.63 19.49 -8.59
CA ASN A 126 6.06 19.52 -8.92
C ASN A 126 6.58 18.15 -9.34
N THR A 127 6.03 17.07 -8.77
CA THR A 127 6.45 15.69 -9.06
C THR A 127 5.88 15.19 -10.38
N LEU A 128 4.61 15.46 -10.65
CA LEU A 128 3.89 14.97 -11.85
C LEU A 128 4.07 15.89 -13.06
N GLY A 129 4.37 17.16 -12.84
CA GLY A 129 4.23 18.24 -13.82
C GLY A 129 2.77 18.72 -13.97
N SER A 130 2.60 19.96 -14.41
CA SER A 130 1.29 20.63 -14.42
C SER A 130 0.24 19.91 -15.30
N SER A 131 0.66 19.28 -16.42
CA SER A 131 -0.26 18.55 -17.31
C SER A 131 -0.86 17.33 -16.61
N ASN A 132 0.00 16.41 -16.11
CA ASN A 132 -0.45 15.18 -15.45
C ASN A 132 -1.21 15.48 -14.16
N TYR A 133 -0.79 16.53 -13.43
CA TYR A 133 -1.50 16.99 -12.25
C TYR A 133 -2.91 17.45 -12.59
N SER A 134 -3.09 18.25 -13.66
CA SER A 134 -4.41 18.71 -14.11
C SER A 134 -5.29 17.56 -14.57
N GLU A 135 -4.72 16.57 -15.28
CA GLU A 135 -5.44 15.36 -15.67
C GLU A 135 -5.91 14.56 -14.45
N LEU A 136 -5.06 14.42 -13.44
CA LEU A 136 -5.40 13.73 -12.20
C LEU A 136 -6.56 14.44 -11.47
N VAL A 137 -6.50 15.77 -11.35
CA VAL A 137 -7.58 16.55 -10.74
C VAL A 137 -8.89 16.39 -11.51
N ASN A 138 -8.83 16.45 -12.85
CA ASN A 138 -10.01 16.30 -13.71
C ASN A 138 -10.59 14.88 -13.64
N TYR A 139 -9.74 13.83 -13.56
CA TYR A 139 -10.19 12.44 -13.49
C TYR A 139 -11.17 12.19 -12.35
N TYR A 140 -10.97 12.82 -11.20
CA TYR A 140 -11.88 12.71 -10.06
C TYR A 140 -13.18 13.49 -10.20
N SER A 141 -13.27 14.31 -11.24
CA SER A 141 -14.49 15.10 -11.57
C SER A 141 -15.33 14.43 -12.66
N LEU A 142 -14.87 13.28 -13.22
CA LEU A 142 -15.53 12.62 -14.35
C LEU A 142 -16.50 11.51 -13.92
N ASP A 143 -17.64 11.44 -14.62
CA ASP A 143 -18.65 10.39 -14.50
C ASP A 143 -18.19 9.06 -15.14
N LYS A 144 -18.88 7.96 -14.82
CA LYS A 144 -18.53 6.55 -15.13
C LYS A 144 -18.37 6.25 -16.63
N VAL A 145 -17.33 5.48 -16.98
CA VAL A 145 -17.03 5.02 -18.35
C VAL A 145 -17.72 3.69 -18.66
N SER A 146 -18.32 3.54 -19.88
CA SER A 146 -18.89 2.28 -20.37
C SER A 146 -17.83 1.45 -21.10
N PHE A 147 -17.70 0.15 -20.76
CA PHE A 147 -16.70 -0.78 -21.33
C PHE A 147 -17.27 -1.72 -22.40
N LYS A 148 -18.50 -1.51 -22.88
CA LYS A 148 -19.21 -2.41 -23.81
C LYS A 148 -18.49 -2.68 -25.16
N SER A 149 -17.53 -1.83 -25.54
CA SER A 149 -16.78 -1.96 -26.80
C SER A 149 -15.33 -2.43 -26.64
N PHE A 150 -14.93 -2.82 -25.42
CA PHE A 150 -13.56 -3.26 -25.15
C PHE A 150 -13.46 -4.77 -25.16
N GLU A 151 -12.34 -5.30 -25.68
CA GLU A 151 -12.00 -6.73 -25.67
C GLU A 151 -11.10 -7.02 -24.45
N ASP A 152 -11.38 -8.12 -23.74
CA ASP A 152 -10.52 -8.60 -22.67
C ASP A 152 -9.30 -9.33 -23.26
N ILE A 153 -8.13 -8.72 -23.14
CA ILE A 153 -6.84 -9.26 -23.58
C ILE A 153 -5.98 -9.75 -22.41
N SER A 154 -6.59 -10.05 -21.27
CA SER A 154 -5.88 -10.49 -20.07
C SER A 154 -5.12 -11.81 -20.30
N ALA A 155 -3.88 -11.86 -19.82
CA ALA A 155 -3.09 -13.09 -19.81
C ALA A 155 -3.73 -14.14 -18.88
N LYS A 156 -3.78 -15.40 -19.33
CA LYS A 156 -4.24 -16.53 -18.51
C LYS A 156 -3.14 -16.93 -17.54
N PHE A 157 -3.53 -17.58 -16.44
CA PHE A 157 -2.59 -18.09 -15.44
C PHE A 157 -1.47 -18.95 -16.06
N SER A 158 -1.85 -19.86 -16.98
CA SER A 158 -0.92 -20.75 -17.70
C SER A 158 0.09 -20.01 -18.59
N ASP A 159 -0.18 -18.77 -18.98
CA ASP A 159 0.70 -17.98 -19.84
C ASP A 159 1.87 -17.38 -19.05
N VAL A 160 1.69 -17.23 -17.74
CA VAL A 160 2.64 -16.54 -16.84
C VAL A 160 3.31 -17.50 -15.86
N PHE A 161 2.58 -18.49 -15.35
CA PHE A 161 3.05 -19.40 -14.32
C PHE A 161 3.13 -20.84 -14.83
N ARG A 162 4.29 -21.47 -14.65
CA ARG A 162 4.48 -22.93 -14.85
C ARG A 162 4.42 -23.59 -13.49
N LEU A 163 3.43 -24.47 -13.32
CA LEU A 163 3.32 -25.31 -12.13
C LEU A 163 4.00 -26.66 -12.43
N GLU A 164 5.19 -26.88 -11.89
CA GLU A 164 5.88 -28.17 -11.94
C GLU A 164 5.25 -29.10 -10.89
N ASN A 165 4.73 -30.26 -11.32
CA ASN A 165 4.18 -31.35 -10.48
C ASN A 165 2.80 -31.11 -9.83
N LEU A 166 1.81 -30.69 -10.58
CA LEU A 166 0.40 -30.68 -10.12
C LEU A 166 -0.42 -31.77 -10.82
N ASN A 167 -0.22 -33.04 -10.46
CA ASN A 167 -1.08 -34.12 -10.92
C ASN A 167 -2.46 -34.19 -10.24
N ASP A 168 -2.73 -33.34 -9.22
CA ASP A 168 -3.91 -33.44 -8.35
C ASP A 168 -4.76 -32.17 -8.23
N PHE A 169 -4.50 -31.10 -9.00
CA PHE A 169 -5.34 -29.91 -8.97
C PHE A 169 -6.12 -29.75 -10.25
N SER A 170 -7.46 -29.82 -10.14
CA SER A 170 -8.34 -29.45 -11.26
C SER A 170 -8.30 -27.94 -11.49
N PHE A 171 -7.92 -27.50 -12.69
CA PHE A 171 -7.89 -26.09 -13.11
C PHE A 171 -9.29 -25.45 -13.14
N ASP A 172 -10.35 -26.22 -12.99
CA ASP A 172 -11.74 -25.78 -13.05
C ASP A 172 -12.10 -24.73 -11.99
N TYR A 173 -11.40 -24.72 -10.85
CA TYR A 173 -11.66 -23.75 -9.78
C TYR A 173 -11.25 -22.31 -10.14
N ILE A 174 -10.17 -22.13 -10.90
CA ILE A 174 -9.70 -20.81 -11.29
C ILE A 174 -10.51 -20.27 -12.46
N ALA A 175 -10.85 -21.13 -13.42
CA ALA A 175 -11.69 -20.75 -14.56
C ALA A 175 -13.13 -20.39 -14.13
N SER A 176 -13.70 -21.06 -13.13
CA SER A 176 -15.06 -20.77 -12.65
C SER A 176 -15.19 -19.40 -11.95
N LYS A 177 -14.12 -18.89 -11.36
CA LYS A 177 -14.12 -17.53 -10.75
C LYS A 177 -14.01 -16.39 -11.77
N SER A 178 -13.46 -16.64 -12.94
CA SER A 178 -13.38 -15.62 -14.00
C SER A 178 -14.70 -15.44 -14.78
N VAL A 179 -15.60 -16.44 -14.69
CA VAL A 179 -16.91 -16.41 -15.38
C VAL A 179 -18.00 -15.75 -14.51
N ASN A 180 -17.82 -15.70 -13.18
CA ASN A 180 -18.76 -15.10 -12.23
C ASN A 180 -18.24 -13.74 -11.70
N GLY A 181 -17.71 -12.92 -12.56
CA GLY A 181 -17.56 -11.49 -12.26
C GLY A 181 -18.97 -10.91 -11.96
N PRO A 182 -19.08 -9.93 -11.05
CA PRO A 182 -20.39 -9.34 -10.73
C PRO A 182 -21.05 -8.89 -12.02
N ASN A 183 -22.30 -9.33 -12.22
CA ASN A 183 -23.13 -8.94 -13.34
C ASN A 183 -23.41 -7.45 -13.20
N PHE A 184 -22.68 -6.61 -13.92
CA PHE A 184 -22.78 -5.16 -13.86
C PHE A 184 -24.06 -4.62 -14.52
N ASP A 185 -24.92 -5.50 -15.07
CA ASP A 185 -26.18 -5.11 -15.72
C ASP A 185 -27.29 -4.73 -14.73
N GLU A 186 -27.10 -4.97 -13.40
CA GLU A 186 -28.09 -4.61 -12.36
C GLU A 186 -27.94 -3.20 -11.77
N TYR A 187 -26.97 -2.40 -12.24
CA TYR A 187 -26.69 -1.05 -11.69
C TYR A 187 -26.82 0.08 -12.72
N PHE A 188 -27.59 -0.14 -13.81
CA PHE A 188 -27.89 0.93 -14.78
C PHE A 188 -29.39 1.05 -15.03
#